data_434bba93f06741f865c4f3167273ea3b
#
_entry.id   434bba93f06741f865c4f3167273ea3b
#
_cell.length_a   1.000
_cell.length_b   1.000
_cell.length_c   1.000
_cell.angle_alpha   90.00
_cell.angle_beta   90.00
_cell.angle_gamma   90.00
#
_symmetry.space_group_name_H-M   'P 1'
#
loop_
_entity.id
_entity.type
_entity.pdbx_description
1 polymer ?
#
loop_
_entity_poly.entity_id
_entity_poly.type
_entity_poly.pdbx_seq_one_letter_code
_entity_poly.pdbx_strand_id
1 'polypeptide(L)'
;ALTEQDISLTARGVMVASDDRRLGIVDFDIHPLASDSDWRLISLSLMPQDGPILESEHHDPSNLAIRAPDILSHEIKNPLAAIRGAAQLLDRQLDESQKPLTQMITAEVERVVNLLNRMQTLSSNQPAQIKAVNIHTLIDSARRSIEAATGQAVKINDKFDPSLPDALIDPDAMMQVLTNVLANAVDATKDLPNPEIRIVTRYSFGASLSAQGETAAIRLPIQIMVCDNGPGVPAELEREIFSPFVSTKKEGQGLGLALVKKLMRDMNGRIRYDRENQDEMSRFTLFLPVAPKN
;
A
#
# COMPACT_ATOMS: atom_id res chain seq x y z
N ALA A 1 -36.73 -4.82 -27.17
CA ALA A 1 -37.00 -3.94 -26.06
C ALA A 1 -36.31 -4.55 -24.84
N LEU A 2 -35.04 -4.19 -24.59
CA LEU A 2 -34.35 -4.48 -23.37
C LEU A 2 -34.50 -3.21 -22.49
N THR A 3 -35.32 -3.33 -21.48
CA THR A 3 -35.60 -2.31 -20.51
C THR A 3 -34.37 -2.04 -19.63
N GLU A 4 -34.09 -0.79 -19.42
CA GLU A 4 -33.23 -0.15 -18.47
C GLU A 4 -33.05 -0.92 -17.17
N GLN A 5 -31.87 -1.55 -16.99
CA GLN A 5 -31.30 -1.91 -15.72
C GLN A 5 -29.77 -2.02 -15.89
N ASP A 6 -29.01 -1.66 -14.87
CA ASP A 6 -27.56 -1.68 -14.76
C ASP A 6 -26.89 -2.97 -15.30
N ILE A 7 -26.81 -3.11 -16.63
CA ILE A 7 -26.27 -4.30 -17.27
C ILE A 7 -24.80 -4.04 -17.56
N SER A 8 -23.92 -4.73 -16.84
CA SER A 8 -22.53 -4.89 -17.23
C SER A 8 -22.45 -5.96 -18.30
N LEU A 9 -21.81 -5.67 -19.43
CA LEU A 9 -21.59 -6.62 -20.52
C LEU A 9 -20.09 -6.95 -20.61
N THR A 10 -19.77 -8.23 -20.54
CA THR A 10 -18.42 -8.74 -20.76
C THR A 10 -18.43 -9.65 -21.97
N ALA A 11 -17.55 -9.43 -22.93
CA ALA A 11 -17.33 -10.32 -24.06
C ALA A 11 -15.84 -10.64 -24.19
N ARG A 12 -15.52 -11.90 -24.36
CA ARG A 12 -14.16 -12.45 -24.44
C ARG A 12 -13.89 -13.02 -25.84
N GLY A 13 -12.65 -12.80 -26.31
CA GLY A 13 -12.19 -13.38 -27.56
C GLY A 13 -12.91 -12.82 -28.77
N VAL A 14 -13.35 -11.58 -28.77
CA VAL A 14 -14.05 -10.95 -29.88
C VAL A 14 -13.06 -10.54 -30.95
N MET A 15 -13.27 -11.05 -32.16
CA MET A 15 -12.45 -10.66 -33.31
C MET A 15 -12.88 -9.28 -33.80
N VAL A 16 -11.97 -8.33 -33.79
CA VAL A 16 -12.17 -6.98 -34.32
C VAL A 16 -11.54 -6.90 -35.70
N ALA A 17 -12.34 -6.47 -36.66
CA ALA A 17 -11.92 -6.24 -38.05
C ALA A 17 -12.42 -4.86 -38.51
N SER A 18 -11.64 -4.18 -39.32
CA SER A 18 -12.01 -2.93 -39.99
C SER A 18 -11.74 -3.10 -41.48
N ASP A 19 -12.77 -2.94 -42.32
CA ASP A 19 -12.70 -2.92 -43.77
C ASP A 19 -11.60 -3.81 -44.39
N ASP A 20 -11.77 -5.13 -44.34
CA ASP A 20 -10.87 -6.17 -44.86
C ASP A 20 -9.54 -6.40 -44.07
N ARG A 21 -9.31 -5.75 -42.95
CA ARG A 21 -8.17 -6.04 -42.09
C ARG A 21 -8.61 -6.60 -40.74
N ARG A 22 -8.11 -7.79 -40.39
CA ARG A 22 -8.21 -8.32 -39.01
C ARG A 22 -7.29 -7.54 -38.12
N LEU A 23 -7.84 -6.82 -37.14
CA LEU A 23 -7.07 -6.00 -36.18
C LEU A 23 -6.58 -6.82 -34.98
N GLY A 24 -7.26 -7.90 -34.62
CA GLY A 24 -6.88 -8.77 -33.52
C GLY A 24 -8.06 -9.33 -32.75
N ILE A 25 -7.77 -10.12 -31.74
CA ILE A 25 -8.76 -10.62 -30.79
C ILE A 25 -8.71 -9.72 -29.56
N VAL A 26 -9.85 -9.22 -29.14
CA VAL A 26 -9.97 -8.35 -27.98
C VAL A 26 -11.00 -8.89 -26.99
N ASP A 27 -10.71 -8.68 -25.73
CA ASP A 27 -11.70 -8.76 -24.67
C ASP A 27 -12.26 -7.37 -24.45
N PHE A 28 -13.57 -7.23 -24.28
CA PHE A 28 -14.15 -5.96 -23.89
C PHE A 28 -15.16 -6.10 -22.76
N ASP A 29 -15.15 -5.11 -21.90
CA ASP A 29 -16.08 -4.97 -20.79
C ASP A 29 -16.77 -3.61 -20.87
N ILE A 30 -18.08 -3.57 -20.67
CA ILE A 30 -18.88 -2.34 -20.61
C ILE A 30 -19.53 -2.28 -19.25
N HIS A 31 -19.26 -1.21 -18.52
CA HIS A 31 -19.85 -0.95 -17.19
C HIS A 31 -20.57 0.40 -17.17
N PRO A 32 -21.73 0.53 -16.51
CA PRO A 32 -22.31 1.84 -16.22
C PRO A 32 -21.39 2.61 -15.28
N LEU A 33 -21.21 3.91 -15.53
CA LEU A 33 -20.33 4.76 -14.71
C LEU A 33 -21.00 5.19 -13.39
N ALA A 34 -22.33 5.29 -13.37
CA ALA A 34 -23.17 5.52 -12.18
C ALA A 34 -24.59 5.06 -12.49
N SER A 35 -25.35 4.75 -11.43
CA SER A 35 -26.71 4.17 -11.55
C SER A 35 -27.72 5.01 -12.32
N ASP A 36 -27.43 6.29 -12.56
CA ASP A 36 -28.35 7.27 -13.15
C ASP A 36 -27.73 8.04 -14.34
N SER A 37 -26.65 7.53 -14.95
CA SER A 37 -25.98 8.22 -16.04
C SER A 37 -26.04 7.40 -17.35
N ASP A 38 -26.20 8.09 -18.48
CA ASP A 38 -26.08 7.51 -19.82
C ASP A 38 -24.63 7.14 -20.19
N TRP A 39 -23.67 7.42 -19.32
CA TRP A 39 -22.25 7.15 -19.54
C TRP A 39 -21.93 5.69 -19.28
N ARG A 40 -21.13 5.11 -20.17
CA ARG A 40 -20.60 3.75 -20.06
C ARG A 40 -19.09 3.78 -20.16
N LEU A 41 -18.42 3.06 -19.28
CA LEU A 41 -16.99 2.78 -19.36
C LEU A 41 -16.79 1.56 -20.25
N ILE A 42 -16.04 1.71 -21.35
CA ILE A 42 -15.65 0.60 -22.22
C ILE A 42 -14.17 0.33 -22.03
N SER A 43 -13.83 -0.88 -21.60
CA SER A 43 -12.46 -1.36 -21.47
C SER A 43 -12.16 -2.35 -22.58
N LEU A 44 -11.05 -2.14 -23.31
CA LEU A 44 -10.60 -3.00 -24.42
C LEU A 44 -9.22 -3.55 -24.09
N SER A 45 -9.07 -4.87 -24.08
CA SER A 45 -7.78 -5.55 -23.87
C SER A 45 -7.42 -6.38 -25.10
N LEU A 46 -6.28 -6.06 -25.74
CA LEU A 46 -5.75 -6.83 -26.87
C LEU A 46 -5.14 -8.14 -26.36
N MET A 47 -5.54 -9.27 -26.94
CA MET A 47 -4.87 -10.55 -26.70
C MET A 47 -3.62 -10.70 -27.58
N PRO A 48 -2.45 -11.07 -27.01
CA PRO A 48 -1.27 -11.43 -27.79
C PRO A 48 -1.56 -12.66 -28.67
N GLN A 49 -1.13 -12.63 -29.94
CA GLN A 49 -1.41 -13.71 -30.90
C GLN A 49 -0.53 -14.95 -30.74
N ASP A 50 0.52 -14.94 -29.88
CA ASP A 50 1.45 -16.04 -29.70
C ASP A 50 1.65 -16.38 -28.22
N GLY A 51 0.99 -17.44 -27.75
CA GLY A 51 1.24 -18.03 -26.44
C GLY A 51 0.28 -19.18 -26.13
N PRO A 52 0.73 -20.27 -25.44
CA PRO A 52 -0.16 -21.38 -25.09
C PRO A 52 -1.26 -20.90 -24.14
N ILE A 53 -2.47 -21.36 -24.43
CA ILE A 53 -3.67 -21.15 -23.63
C ILE A 53 -3.42 -21.76 -22.23
N LEU A 54 -3.13 -20.95 -21.25
CA LEU A 54 -3.17 -21.33 -19.83
C LEU A 54 -4.53 -20.93 -19.27
N GLU A 55 -5.19 -21.89 -18.64
CA GLU A 55 -6.52 -21.82 -18.11
C GLU A 55 -6.76 -20.58 -17.23
N SER A 56 -7.92 -20.01 -17.40
CA SER A 56 -8.41 -18.78 -16.82
C SER A 56 -8.37 -18.76 -15.29
N GLU A 57 -7.45 -18.02 -14.72
CA GLU A 57 -7.64 -17.48 -13.36
C GLU A 57 -8.80 -16.49 -13.38
N HIS A 58 -9.72 -16.65 -12.45
CA HIS A 58 -10.85 -15.77 -12.23
C HIS A 58 -10.35 -14.32 -12.07
N HIS A 59 -10.61 -13.50 -13.08
CA HIS A 59 -10.34 -12.06 -13.04
C HIS A 59 -11.31 -11.42 -12.04
N ASP A 60 -10.79 -11.11 -10.88
CA ASP A 60 -11.42 -10.21 -9.92
C ASP A 60 -11.56 -8.82 -10.60
N PRO A 61 -12.77 -8.25 -10.73
CA PRO A 61 -12.99 -6.95 -11.38
C PRO A 61 -12.21 -5.80 -10.71
N SER A 62 -11.71 -5.98 -9.51
CA SER A 62 -10.78 -5.04 -8.84
C SER A 62 -9.43 -4.89 -9.56
N ASN A 63 -9.02 -5.85 -10.42
CA ASN A 63 -7.73 -5.79 -11.13
C ASN A 63 -7.73 -4.90 -12.39
N LEU A 64 -8.88 -4.56 -12.97
CA LEU A 64 -8.96 -3.73 -14.17
C LEU A 64 -8.85 -2.23 -13.91
N ALA A 65 -9.28 -1.78 -12.73
CA ALA A 65 -9.12 -0.38 -12.30
C ALA A 65 -7.65 0.00 -11.99
N ILE A 66 -6.74 -0.98 -11.94
CA ILE A 66 -5.38 -0.83 -11.39
C ILE A 66 -4.30 -0.67 -12.49
N ARG A 67 -4.55 -0.99 -13.76
CA ARG A 67 -3.56 -0.85 -14.85
C ARG A 67 -3.48 0.55 -15.49
N ALA A 68 -4.48 1.39 -15.30
CA ALA A 68 -4.48 2.78 -15.74
C ALA A 68 -3.52 3.72 -14.93
N PRO A 69 -3.17 3.43 -13.65
CA PRO A 69 -2.36 4.35 -12.84
C PRO A 69 -0.91 4.52 -13.30
N ASP A 70 -0.29 3.54 -13.95
CA ASP A 70 1.14 3.64 -14.28
C ASP A 70 1.42 4.68 -15.38
N ILE A 71 0.64 4.65 -16.46
CA ILE A 71 0.78 5.62 -17.56
C ILE A 71 0.33 7.01 -17.09
N LEU A 72 -0.82 7.10 -16.41
CA LEU A 72 -1.35 8.35 -15.87
C LEU A 72 -0.43 8.96 -14.82
N SER A 73 0.26 8.13 -14.00
CA SER A 73 1.18 8.64 -12.98
C SER A 73 2.36 9.39 -13.58
N HIS A 74 2.93 8.91 -14.66
CA HIS A 74 4.03 9.61 -15.33
C HIS A 74 3.56 10.91 -15.99
N GLU A 75 2.41 10.90 -16.64
CA GLU A 75 1.85 12.08 -17.29
C GLU A 75 1.38 13.15 -16.30
N ILE A 76 0.93 12.75 -15.10
CA ILE A 76 0.55 13.70 -14.03
C ILE A 76 1.80 14.22 -13.28
N LYS A 77 2.83 13.39 -13.08
CA LYS A 77 4.07 13.81 -12.40
C LYS A 77 4.81 14.91 -13.17
N ASN A 78 4.74 14.91 -14.50
CA ASN A 78 5.40 15.91 -15.34
C ASN A 78 4.87 17.34 -15.10
N PRO A 79 3.55 17.63 -15.21
CA PRO A 79 3.04 18.96 -14.89
C PRO A 79 3.23 19.34 -13.43
N LEU A 80 3.14 18.39 -12.50
CA LEU A 80 3.43 18.66 -11.08
C LEU A 80 4.88 19.07 -10.86
N ALA A 81 5.84 18.45 -11.55
CA ALA A 81 7.24 18.86 -11.50
C ALA A 81 7.44 20.27 -12.04
N ALA A 82 6.72 20.66 -13.11
CA ALA A 82 6.76 22.03 -13.65
C ALA A 82 6.17 23.04 -12.65
N ILE A 83 5.03 22.74 -12.00
CA ILE A 83 4.41 23.59 -10.97
C ILE A 83 5.37 23.77 -9.79
N ARG A 84 5.99 22.68 -9.30
CA ARG A 84 6.99 22.73 -8.22
C ARG A 84 8.18 23.59 -8.60
N GLY A 85 8.71 23.43 -9.82
CA GLY A 85 9.83 24.23 -10.32
C GLY A 85 9.49 25.72 -10.41
N ALA A 86 8.30 26.06 -10.89
CA ALA A 86 7.82 27.45 -10.92
C ALA A 86 7.67 28.04 -9.51
N ALA A 87 7.07 27.29 -8.56
CA ALA A 87 6.94 27.72 -7.18
C ALA A 87 8.30 27.97 -6.52
N GLN A 88 9.30 27.09 -6.76
CA GLN A 88 10.66 27.25 -6.24
C GLN A 88 11.39 28.45 -6.85
N LEU A 89 11.17 28.76 -8.13
CA LEU A 89 11.72 29.96 -8.78
C LEU A 89 11.10 31.24 -8.21
N LEU A 90 9.78 31.24 -8.01
CA LEU A 90 9.07 32.34 -7.36
C LEU A 90 9.55 32.57 -5.93
N ASP A 91 9.75 31.51 -5.15
CA ASP A 91 10.21 31.55 -3.75
C ASP A 91 11.55 32.33 -3.60
N ARG A 92 12.42 32.23 -4.61
CA ARG A 92 13.71 32.94 -4.65
C ARG A 92 13.58 34.45 -4.93
N GLN A 93 12.46 34.87 -5.52
CA GLN A 93 12.23 36.25 -5.96
C GLN A 93 11.28 37.01 -5.04
N LEU A 94 10.53 36.31 -4.19
CA LEU A 94 9.53 36.88 -3.31
C LEU A 94 10.13 37.34 -1.98
N ASP A 95 9.49 38.35 -1.40
CA ASP A 95 9.79 38.78 -0.03
C ASP A 95 9.35 37.71 1.00
N GLU A 96 9.96 37.73 2.18
CA GLU A 96 9.71 36.77 3.25
C GLU A 96 8.20 36.64 3.62
N SER A 97 7.43 37.72 3.50
CA SER A 97 5.99 37.72 3.77
C SER A 97 5.15 36.93 2.75
N GLN A 98 5.69 36.68 1.57
CA GLN A 98 5.00 36.00 0.46
C GLN A 98 5.47 34.53 0.29
N LYS A 99 6.65 34.18 0.83
CA LYS A 99 7.18 32.80 0.79
C LYS A 99 6.24 31.72 1.36
N PRO A 100 5.41 31.95 2.39
CA PRO A 100 4.46 30.95 2.85
C PRO A 100 3.52 30.42 1.76
N LEU A 101 3.20 31.24 0.74
CA LEU A 101 2.35 30.81 -0.38
C LEU A 101 3.07 29.82 -1.32
N THR A 102 4.33 30.09 -1.65
CA THR A 102 5.12 29.20 -2.50
C THR A 102 5.48 27.89 -1.77
N GLN A 103 5.72 27.95 -0.48
CA GLN A 103 5.92 26.79 0.37
C GLN A 103 4.67 25.92 0.45
N MET A 104 3.48 26.54 0.57
CA MET A 104 2.21 25.82 0.53
C MET A 104 1.99 25.11 -0.81
N ILE A 105 2.25 25.79 -1.94
CA ILE A 105 2.15 25.19 -3.27
C ILE A 105 3.11 24.00 -3.39
N THR A 106 4.35 24.15 -2.96
CA THR A 106 5.36 23.09 -3.01
C THR A 106 4.93 21.88 -2.16
N ALA A 107 4.46 22.13 -0.94
CA ALA A 107 3.99 21.07 -0.04
C ALA A 107 2.80 20.31 -0.63
N GLU A 108 1.83 21.01 -1.25
CA GLU A 108 0.67 20.36 -1.85
C GLU A 108 1.04 19.56 -3.11
N VAL A 109 1.96 20.06 -3.92
CA VAL A 109 2.50 19.31 -5.07
C VAL A 109 3.20 18.02 -4.59
N GLU A 110 4.03 18.10 -3.57
CA GLU A 110 4.70 16.93 -2.98
C GLU A 110 3.70 15.94 -2.40
N ARG A 111 2.63 16.43 -1.77
CA ARG A 111 1.54 15.60 -1.27
C ARG A 111 0.86 14.81 -2.40
N VAL A 112 0.56 15.46 -3.53
CA VAL A 112 -0.05 14.79 -4.70
C VAL A 112 0.90 13.78 -5.32
N VAL A 113 2.20 14.12 -5.48
CA VAL A 113 3.22 13.19 -5.99
C VAL A 113 3.35 11.95 -5.09
N ASN A 114 3.36 12.13 -3.77
CA ASN A 114 3.40 11.02 -2.82
C ASN A 114 2.15 10.14 -2.89
N LEU A 115 0.97 10.73 -3.09
CA LEU A 115 -0.27 9.99 -3.32
C LEU A 115 -0.18 9.11 -4.57
N LEU A 116 0.27 9.68 -5.68
CA LEU A 116 0.46 8.95 -6.94
C LEU A 116 1.47 7.81 -6.80
N ASN A 117 2.59 8.04 -6.11
CA ASN A 117 3.58 7.00 -5.85
C ASN A 117 3.00 5.83 -5.06
N ARG A 118 2.21 6.12 -4.01
CA ARG A 118 1.53 5.09 -3.20
C ARG A 118 0.51 4.30 -4.03
N MET A 119 -0.27 4.98 -4.86
CA MET A 119 -1.21 4.33 -5.77
C MET A 119 -0.48 3.44 -6.79
N GLN A 120 0.60 3.91 -7.37
CA GLN A 120 1.44 3.16 -8.28
C GLN A 120 2.02 1.90 -7.60
N THR A 121 2.54 2.01 -6.39
CA THR A 121 3.04 0.85 -5.64
C THR A 121 1.92 -0.15 -5.32
N LEU A 122 0.70 0.33 -5.00
CA LEU A 122 -0.45 -0.53 -4.76
C LEU A 122 -0.86 -1.31 -6.02
N SER A 123 -0.71 -0.72 -7.20
CA SER A 123 -1.06 -1.36 -8.48
C SER A 123 0.07 -2.19 -9.09
N SER A 124 1.31 -1.97 -8.65
CA SER A 124 2.48 -2.65 -9.21
C SER A 124 2.45 -4.15 -8.90
N ASN A 125 2.74 -4.96 -9.93
CA ASN A 125 2.94 -6.40 -9.81
C ASN A 125 4.43 -6.78 -9.91
N GLN A 126 5.34 -5.85 -9.64
CA GLN A 126 6.76 -6.17 -9.64
C GLN A 126 7.06 -7.20 -8.54
N PRO A 127 7.81 -8.26 -8.86
CA PRO A 127 8.17 -9.28 -7.88
C PRO A 127 9.09 -8.66 -6.82
N ALA A 128 8.84 -9.00 -5.55
CA ALA A 128 9.67 -8.57 -4.43
C ALA A 128 11.08 -9.18 -4.51
N GLN A 129 12.09 -8.40 -4.17
CA GLN A 129 13.50 -8.87 -4.14
C GLN A 129 13.83 -9.55 -2.81
N ILE A 130 13.39 -10.79 -2.67
CA ILE A 130 13.48 -11.54 -1.42
C ILE A 130 14.92 -11.92 -1.09
N LYS A 131 15.37 -11.56 0.12
CA LYS A 131 16.72 -11.85 0.66
C LYS A 131 16.62 -12.26 2.13
N ALA A 132 17.65 -12.95 2.63
CA ALA A 132 17.84 -13.19 4.06
C ALA A 132 18.32 -11.88 4.72
N VAL A 133 17.58 -11.36 5.68
CA VAL A 133 17.81 -10.03 6.28
C VAL A 133 17.63 -10.09 7.78
N ASN A 134 18.58 -9.52 8.51
CA ASN A 134 18.43 -9.30 9.95
C ASN A 134 17.40 -8.18 10.20
N ILE A 135 16.26 -8.53 10.80
CA ILE A 135 15.15 -7.61 10.98
C ILE A 135 15.45 -6.46 11.94
N HIS A 136 16.32 -6.69 12.93
CA HIS A 136 16.65 -5.66 13.92
C HIS A 136 17.38 -4.46 13.28
N THR A 137 18.24 -4.71 12.27
CA THR A 137 18.90 -3.62 11.54
C THR A 137 17.93 -2.72 10.79
N LEU A 138 16.86 -3.31 10.21
CA LEU A 138 15.82 -2.55 9.54
C LEU A 138 14.94 -1.78 10.53
N ILE A 139 14.58 -2.39 11.66
CA ILE A 139 13.82 -1.71 12.71
C ILE A 139 14.59 -0.49 13.23
N ASP A 140 15.88 -0.65 13.51
CA ASP A 140 16.73 0.47 13.94
C ASP A 140 16.82 1.60 12.92
N SER A 141 16.90 1.24 11.63
CA SER A 141 16.94 2.24 10.55
C SER A 141 15.61 2.97 10.39
N ALA A 142 14.48 2.24 10.47
CA ALA A 142 13.15 2.83 10.42
C ALA A 142 12.89 3.75 11.63
N ARG A 143 13.30 3.32 12.84
CA ARG A 143 13.21 4.14 14.07
C ARG A 143 13.95 5.46 13.90
N ARG A 144 15.23 5.41 13.51
CA ARG A 144 16.04 6.63 13.28
C ARG A 144 15.43 7.56 12.23
N SER A 145 14.85 7.00 11.18
CA SER A 145 14.17 7.78 10.13
C SER A 145 12.96 8.53 10.69
N ILE A 146 12.15 7.87 11.51
CA ILE A 146 10.98 8.48 12.16
C ILE A 146 11.39 9.53 13.19
N GLU A 147 12.37 9.25 14.04
CA GLU A 147 12.90 10.21 15.03
C GLU A 147 13.41 11.48 14.34
N ALA A 148 14.14 11.33 13.23
CA ALA A 148 14.63 12.47 12.46
C ALA A 148 13.51 13.29 11.80
N ALA A 149 12.44 12.63 11.32
CA ALA A 149 11.32 13.29 10.66
C ALA A 149 10.39 14.05 11.63
N THR A 150 10.25 13.55 12.86
CA THR A 150 9.33 14.14 13.86
C THR A 150 9.96 15.24 14.71
N GLY A 151 11.29 15.37 14.69
CA GLY A 151 12.03 16.35 15.50
C GLY A 151 11.84 16.20 17.02
N GLN A 152 11.09 15.19 17.45
CA GLN A 152 10.78 14.88 18.84
C GLN A 152 11.30 13.49 19.18
N ALA A 153 11.90 13.39 20.36
CA ALA A 153 12.22 12.10 20.93
C ALA A 153 10.93 11.41 21.41
N VAL A 154 10.16 10.85 20.47
CA VAL A 154 9.10 9.91 20.84
C VAL A 154 9.81 8.72 21.49
N LYS A 155 9.48 8.45 22.74
CA LYS A 155 10.09 7.34 23.48
C LYS A 155 9.60 6.02 22.88
N ILE A 156 10.45 5.41 22.06
CA ILE A 156 10.21 4.07 21.52
C ILE A 156 10.96 3.09 22.41
N ASN A 157 10.23 2.23 23.09
CA ASN A 157 10.77 1.18 23.95
C ASN A 157 10.94 -0.11 23.12
N ASP A 158 12.15 -0.65 23.09
CA ASP A 158 12.48 -1.86 22.35
C ASP A 158 12.52 -3.07 23.28
N LYS A 159 11.91 -4.19 22.83
CA LYS A 159 11.93 -5.47 23.52
C LYS A 159 12.23 -6.57 22.49
N PHE A 160 13.50 -6.69 22.15
CA PHE A 160 13.94 -7.56 21.07
C PHE A 160 14.37 -8.93 21.58
N ASP A 161 14.00 -9.95 20.81
CA ASP A 161 14.54 -11.29 20.93
C ASP A 161 15.84 -11.40 20.09
N PRO A 162 17.02 -11.40 20.73
CA PRO A 162 18.28 -11.41 20.00
C PRO A 162 18.58 -12.73 19.29
N SER A 163 17.80 -13.78 19.55
CA SER A 163 17.97 -15.10 18.93
C SER A 163 17.21 -15.28 17.62
N LEU A 164 16.49 -14.23 17.14
CA LEU A 164 15.75 -14.33 15.90
C LEU A 164 16.67 -14.64 14.70
N PRO A 165 16.31 -15.63 13.89
CA PRO A 165 16.99 -15.89 12.62
C PRO A 165 16.67 -14.78 11.62
N ASP A 166 17.44 -14.71 10.54
CA ASP A 166 17.14 -13.81 9.44
C ASP A 166 15.77 -14.07 8.82
N ALA A 167 15.06 -13.01 8.51
CA ALA A 167 13.80 -13.06 7.79
C ALA A 167 14.03 -13.15 6.27
N LEU A 168 13.18 -13.89 5.58
CA LEU A 168 13.21 -13.98 4.11
C LEU A 168 12.27 -12.93 3.51
N ILE A 169 12.79 -11.74 3.23
CA ILE A 169 12.02 -10.55 2.88
C ILE A 169 12.71 -9.66 1.84
N ASP A 170 11.96 -8.74 1.26
CA ASP A 170 12.51 -7.61 0.51
C ASP A 170 12.83 -6.47 1.50
N PRO A 171 14.10 -6.05 1.64
CA PRO A 171 14.48 -5.04 2.65
C PRO A 171 13.88 -3.66 2.39
N ASP A 172 13.72 -3.25 1.13
CA ASP A 172 13.18 -1.93 0.78
C ASP A 172 11.66 -1.89 1.04
N ALA A 173 10.95 -2.94 0.66
CA ALA A 173 9.54 -3.11 0.96
C ALA A 173 9.31 -3.18 2.47
N MET A 174 10.15 -3.91 3.22
CA MET A 174 10.03 -4.02 4.67
C MET A 174 10.34 -2.70 5.37
N MET A 175 11.33 -1.93 4.90
CA MET A 175 11.60 -0.58 5.38
C MET A 175 10.36 0.31 5.24
N GLN A 176 9.68 0.24 4.09
CA GLN A 176 8.44 1.00 3.85
C GLN A 176 7.29 0.54 4.76
N VAL A 177 7.16 -0.77 5.01
CA VAL A 177 6.20 -1.32 5.97
C VAL A 177 6.44 -0.77 7.37
N LEU A 178 7.67 -0.88 7.87
CA LEU A 178 8.04 -0.41 9.21
C LEU A 178 7.82 1.11 9.36
N THR A 179 8.25 1.89 8.37
CA THR A 179 8.07 3.35 8.38
C THR A 179 6.59 3.73 8.41
N ASN A 180 5.73 3.07 7.62
CA ASN A 180 4.29 3.36 7.64
C ASN A 180 3.64 2.99 8.98
N VAL A 181 3.99 1.83 9.56
CA VAL A 181 3.40 1.40 10.84
C VAL A 181 3.88 2.30 11.98
N LEU A 182 5.17 2.63 12.03
CA LEU A 182 5.73 3.53 13.04
C LEU A 182 5.20 4.96 12.92
N ALA A 183 5.06 5.49 11.70
CA ALA A 183 4.46 6.81 11.48
C ALA A 183 3.00 6.84 11.95
N ASN A 184 2.25 5.75 11.74
CA ASN A 184 0.89 5.64 12.27
C ASN A 184 0.84 5.65 13.80
N ALA A 185 1.77 4.95 14.47
CA ALA A 185 1.89 4.92 15.92
C ALA A 185 2.24 6.31 16.49
N VAL A 186 3.21 7.01 15.86
CA VAL A 186 3.59 8.39 16.25
C VAL A 186 2.39 9.32 16.09
N ASP A 187 1.71 9.30 14.97
CA ASP A 187 0.53 10.12 14.72
C ASP A 187 -0.60 9.85 15.72
N ALA A 188 -0.80 8.57 16.11
CA ALA A 188 -1.85 8.20 17.07
C ALA A 188 -1.54 8.69 18.48
N THR A 189 -0.28 8.93 18.81
CA THR A 189 0.17 9.28 20.17
C THR A 189 0.60 10.74 20.34
N LYS A 190 0.74 11.51 19.24
CA LYS A 190 1.31 12.86 19.24
C LYS A 190 0.64 13.86 20.19
N ASP A 191 -0.67 13.73 20.40
CA ASP A 191 -1.47 14.65 21.21
C ASP A 191 -1.68 14.13 22.65
N LEU A 192 -1.05 13.00 23.01
CA LEU A 192 -1.15 12.42 24.34
C LEU A 192 -0.13 13.06 25.31
N PRO A 193 -0.47 13.21 26.58
CA PRO A 193 0.47 13.74 27.59
C PRO A 193 1.67 12.81 27.83
N ASN A 194 1.49 11.51 27.67
CA ASN A 194 2.51 10.50 27.84
C ASN A 194 2.49 9.53 26.64
N PRO A 195 3.05 9.92 25.48
CA PRO A 195 3.10 9.05 24.33
C PRO A 195 4.02 7.85 24.57
N GLU A 196 3.51 6.65 24.34
CA GLU A 196 4.29 5.42 24.46
C GLU A 196 4.15 4.59 23.18
N ILE A 197 5.31 4.25 22.60
CA ILE A 197 5.40 3.30 21.49
C ILE A 197 6.36 2.20 21.91
N ARG A 198 5.97 0.96 21.65
CA ARG A 198 6.76 -0.22 22.00
C ARG A 198 6.95 -1.09 20.76
N ILE A 199 8.20 -1.48 20.49
CA ILE A 199 8.51 -2.46 19.44
C ILE A 199 8.96 -3.76 20.12
N VAL A 200 8.28 -4.85 19.81
CA VAL A 200 8.61 -6.17 20.36
C VAL A 200 8.87 -7.14 19.22
N THR A 201 9.97 -7.86 19.29
CA THR A 201 10.25 -8.96 18.36
C THR A 201 10.26 -10.29 19.10
N ARG A 202 9.73 -11.35 18.48
CA ARG A 202 9.76 -12.70 19.06
C ARG A 202 9.68 -13.78 18.00
N TYR A 203 10.17 -14.96 18.34
CA TYR A 203 9.93 -16.18 17.58
C TYR A 203 8.66 -16.87 18.10
N SER A 204 7.73 -17.23 17.22
CA SER A 204 6.47 -17.86 17.59
C SER A 204 6.20 -19.09 16.73
N PHE A 205 5.96 -20.20 17.39
CA PHE A 205 5.55 -21.44 16.73
C PHE A 205 4.03 -21.39 16.47
N GLY A 206 3.59 -21.71 15.25
CA GLY A 206 2.17 -21.91 14.94
C GLY A 206 1.53 -20.88 14.02
N ALA A 207 2.16 -19.72 13.72
CA ALA A 207 1.67 -18.85 12.67
C ALA A 207 2.03 -19.44 11.29
N SER A 208 1.02 -19.66 10.45
CA SER A 208 1.21 -20.14 9.07
C SER A 208 0.20 -19.47 8.14
N LEU A 209 0.58 -19.30 6.87
CA LEU A 209 -0.34 -19.00 5.78
C LEU A 209 -0.84 -20.35 5.24
N SER A 210 -2.15 -20.56 5.27
CA SER A 210 -2.77 -21.65 4.50
C SER A 210 -2.72 -21.25 3.02
N ALA A 211 -2.03 -22.03 2.22
CA ALA A 211 -2.15 -21.92 0.77
C ALA A 211 -3.50 -22.53 0.36
N GLN A 212 -4.28 -21.80 -0.45
CA GLN A 212 -5.41 -22.40 -1.15
C GLN A 212 -4.80 -23.24 -2.30
N GLY A 213 -4.80 -24.56 -2.14
CA GLY A 213 -4.21 -25.49 -3.07
C GLY A 213 -3.18 -26.42 -2.42
N GLU A 214 -2.59 -27.33 -3.19
CA GLU A 214 -1.68 -28.41 -2.73
C GLU A 214 -0.29 -27.95 -2.26
N THR A 215 -0.04 -26.66 -2.12
CA THR A 215 1.24 -26.11 -1.64
C THR A 215 1.30 -26.11 -0.12
N ALA A 216 2.42 -26.56 0.44
CA ALA A 216 2.66 -26.60 1.88
C ALA A 216 2.48 -25.22 2.52
N ALA A 217 1.80 -25.16 3.67
CA ALA A 217 1.59 -23.93 4.41
C ALA A 217 2.92 -23.24 4.74
N ILE A 218 3.04 -21.96 4.38
CA ILE A 218 4.24 -21.14 4.67
C ILE A 218 4.23 -20.82 6.17
N ARG A 219 5.29 -21.19 6.88
CA ARG A 219 5.46 -20.84 8.30
C ARG A 219 5.94 -19.39 8.43
N LEU A 220 5.33 -18.66 9.37
CA LEU A 220 5.62 -17.27 9.68
C LEU A 220 6.03 -17.09 11.14
N PRO A 221 7.17 -17.66 11.56
CA PRO A 221 7.54 -17.70 12.97
C PRO A 221 8.09 -16.38 13.50
N ILE A 222 8.59 -15.47 12.63
CA ILE A 222 9.12 -14.17 13.06
C ILE A 222 7.97 -13.19 13.22
N GLN A 223 7.84 -12.61 14.40
CA GLN A 223 6.82 -11.63 14.72
C GLN A 223 7.49 -10.30 15.14
N ILE A 224 7.00 -9.21 14.56
CA ILE A 224 7.32 -7.83 14.96
C ILE A 224 5.99 -7.21 15.38
N MET A 225 5.93 -6.73 16.60
CA MET A 225 4.76 -6.04 17.14
C MET A 225 5.13 -4.58 17.37
N VAL A 226 4.36 -3.67 16.79
CA VAL A 226 4.40 -2.25 17.07
C VAL A 226 3.13 -1.94 17.86
N CYS A 227 3.33 -1.51 19.11
CA CYS A 227 2.27 -1.19 20.03
C CYS A 227 2.30 0.30 20.35
N ASP A 228 1.15 0.94 20.41
CA ASP A 228 1.00 2.34 20.79
C ASP A 228 -0.16 2.52 21.77
N ASN A 229 -0.06 3.52 22.66
CA ASN A 229 -1.11 3.87 23.61
C ASN A 229 -2.10 4.91 23.07
N GLY A 230 -2.21 5.03 21.74
CA GLY A 230 -3.17 5.89 21.08
C GLY A 230 -4.63 5.45 21.27
N PRO A 231 -5.58 6.23 20.76
CA PRO A 231 -7.01 5.96 20.92
C PRO A 231 -7.47 4.65 20.24
N GLY A 232 -6.62 4.07 19.38
CA GLY A 232 -6.93 2.88 18.61
C GLY A 232 -7.82 3.16 17.40
N VAL A 233 -8.32 2.07 16.82
CA VAL A 233 -9.23 2.11 15.68
C VAL A 233 -10.66 1.91 16.18
N PRO A 234 -11.65 2.71 15.72
CA PRO A 234 -13.06 2.43 15.99
C PRO A 234 -13.47 1.02 15.56
N ALA A 235 -14.28 0.35 16.35
CA ALA A 235 -14.68 -1.04 16.11
C ALA A 235 -15.33 -1.26 14.73
N GLU A 236 -16.06 -0.27 14.24
CA GLU A 236 -16.73 -0.29 12.94
C GLU A 236 -15.73 -0.34 11.78
N LEU A 237 -14.52 0.23 11.97
CA LEU A 237 -13.49 0.32 10.94
C LEU A 237 -12.42 -0.76 11.03
N GLU A 238 -12.36 -1.55 12.11
CA GLU A 238 -11.30 -2.55 12.33
C GLU A 238 -11.16 -3.55 11.17
N ARG A 239 -12.26 -3.91 10.53
CA ARG A 239 -12.26 -4.83 9.38
C ARG A 239 -11.76 -4.17 8.10
N GLU A 240 -11.86 -2.86 8.01
CA GLU A 240 -11.62 -2.07 6.80
C GLU A 240 -10.32 -1.26 6.83
N ILE A 241 -9.60 -1.22 7.97
CA ILE A 241 -8.38 -0.39 8.11
C ILE A 241 -7.29 -0.69 7.06
N PHE A 242 -7.31 -1.88 6.50
CA PHE A 242 -6.40 -2.30 5.44
C PHE A 242 -6.95 -2.10 4.03
N SER A 243 -8.15 -1.54 3.90
CA SER A 243 -8.75 -1.17 2.61
C SER A 243 -8.23 0.19 2.15
N PRO A 244 -8.00 0.40 0.85
CA PRO A 244 -7.60 1.70 0.33
C PRO A 244 -8.63 2.80 0.69
N PHE A 245 -8.14 4.00 0.94
CA PHE A 245 -8.93 5.21 1.24
C PHE A 245 -9.69 5.20 2.57
N VAL A 246 -9.51 4.19 3.40
CA VAL A 246 -10.06 4.15 4.77
C VAL A 246 -9.10 4.88 5.70
N SER A 247 -9.59 5.94 6.35
CA SER A 247 -8.81 6.74 7.31
C SER A 247 -9.72 7.42 8.32
N THR A 248 -9.31 7.45 9.58
CA THR A 248 -9.94 8.25 10.64
C THR A 248 -9.36 9.66 10.72
N LYS A 249 -8.24 9.94 10.02
CA LYS A 249 -7.50 11.20 10.04
C LYS A 249 -8.07 12.16 9.00
N LYS A 250 -8.30 13.44 9.36
CA LYS A 250 -8.80 14.49 8.45
C LYS A 250 -7.91 14.69 7.22
N GLU A 251 -6.60 14.58 7.37
CA GLU A 251 -5.61 14.72 6.30
C GLU A 251 -5.03 13.38 5.82
N GLY A 252 -5.51 12.27 6.37
CA GLY A 252 -5.04 10.93 6.05
C GLY A 252 -5.58 10.46 4.71
N GLN A 253 -4.70 10.08 3.78
CA GLN A 253 -5.08 9.57 2.45
C GLN A 253 -5.65 8.14 2.49
N GLY A 254 -5.58 7.43 3.65
CA GLY A 254 -6.08 6.06 3.80
C GLY A 254 -5.34 5.00 2.99
N LEU A 255 -4.14 5.29 2.47
CA LEU A 255 -3.37 4.36 1.63
C LEU A 255 -2.24 3.64 2.37
N GLY A 256 -1.82 4.15 3.53
CA GLY A 256 -0.65 3.62 4.25
C GLY A 256 -0.80 2.16 4.67
N LEU A 257 -1.89 1.80 5.33
CA LEU A 257 -2.14 0.43 5.79
C LEU A 257 -2.51 -0.52 4.63
N ALA A 258 -3.20 -0.04 3.60
CA ALA A 258 -3.45 -0.81 2.39
C ALA A 258 -2.13 -1.20 1.71
N LEU A 259 -1.19 -0.25 1.61
CA LEU A 259 0.15 -0.49 1.09
C LEU A 259 0.93 -1.49 1.95
N VAL A 260 0.89 -1.34 3.28
CA VAL A 260 1.51 -2.30 4.20
C VAL A 260 0.97 -3.71 3.96
N LYS A 261 -0.36 -3.88 3.86
CA LYS A 261 -0.99 -5.18 3.60
C LYS A 261 -0.51 -5.79 2.28
N LYS A 262 -0.43 -4.97 1.21
CA LYS A 262 0.09 -5.42 -0.09
C LYS A 262 1.55 -5.86 -0.01
N LEU A 263 2.43 -5.00 0.51
CA LEU A 263 3.87 -5.31 0.61
C LEU A 263 4.13 -6.55 1.47
N MET A 264 3.40 -6.71 2.59
CA MET A 264 3.49 -7.91 3.40
C MET A 264 3.08 -9.16 2.63
N ARG A 265 1.98 -9.10 1.87
CA ARG A 265 1.53 -10.21 1.00
C ARG A 265 2.56 -10.56 -0.08
N ASP A 266 3.15 -9.55 -0.73
CA ASP A 266 4.15 -9.74 -1.79
C ASP A 266 5.44 -10.40 -1.25
N MET A 267 5.71 -10.26 0.05
CA MET A 267 6.80 -10.94 0.77
C MET A 267 6.36 -12.26 1.45
N ASN A 268 5.19 -12.81 1.11
CA ASN A 268 4.62 -13.97 1.80
C ASN A 268 4.48 -13.80 3.33
N GLY A 269 4.37 -12.56 3.79
CA GLY A 269 4.10 -12.20 5.17
C GLY A 269 2.64 -11.87 5.41
N ARG A 270 2.30 -11.54 6.65
CA ARG A 270 0.95 -11.14 7.06
C ARG A 270 1.02 -10.00 8.06
N ILE A 271 0.01 -9.12 8.04
CA ILE A 271 -0.21 -8.12 9.08
C ILE A 271 -1.55 -8.39 9.78
N ARG A 272 -1.59 -8.13 11.09
CA ARG A 272 -2.81 -8.13 11.90
C ARG A 272 -2.83 -6.91 12.80
N TYR A 273 -4.01 -6.39 13.03
CA TYR A 273 -4.32 -5.40 14.05
C TYR A 273 -5.12 -6.07 15.15
N ASP A 274 -4.80 -5.75 16.37
CA ASP A 274 -5.62 -6.05 17.55
C ASP A 274 -5.41 -4.96 18.62
N ARG A 275 -6.38 -4.83 19.55
CA ARG A 275 -6.26 -3.96 20.72
C ARG A 275 -6.22 -4.84 21.95
N GLU A 276 -5.18 -4.67 22.76
CA GLU A 276 -5.01 -5.43 24.00
C GLU A 276 -5.84 -4.78 25.10
N ASN A 277 -6.90 -5.46 25.56
CA ASN A 277 -7.83 -4.93 26.56
C ASN A 277 -7.19 -4.71 27.94
N GLN A 278 -6.07 -5.36 28.25
CA GLN A 278 -5.40 -5.24 29.54
C GLN A 278 -4.52 -4.01 29.64
N ASP A 279 -3.83 -3.63 28.57
CA ASP A 279 -2.89 -2.50 28.52
C ASP A 279 -3.46 -1.29 27.75
N GLU A 280 -4.67 -1.36 27.21
CA GLU A 280 -5.30 -0.38 26.34
C GLU A 280 -4.43 0.02 25.12
N MET A 281 -3.49 -0.83 24.72
CA MET A 281 -2.59 -0.55 23.60
C MET A 281 -3.13 -1.09 22.29
N SER A 282 -3.03 -0.28 21.25
CA SER A 282 -3.19 -0.72 19.86
C SER A 282 -1.96 -1.50 19.42
N ARG A 283 -2.14 -2.60 18.70
CA ARG A 283 -1.03 -3.45 18.28
C ARG A 283 -1.15 -3.84 16.82
N PHE A 284 -0.13 -3.51 16.05
CA PHE A 284 0.09 -4.06 14.72
C PHE A 284 1.14 -5.17 14.79
N THR A 285 0.75 -6.39 14.40
CA THR A 285 1.65 -7.55 14.37
C THR A 285 1.96 -7.92 12.93
N LEU A 286 3.25 -7.90 12.60
CA LEU A 286 3.80 -8.33 11.31
C LEU A 286 4.35 -9.75 11.48
N PHE A 287 3.95 -10.67 10.62
CA PHE A 287 4.38 -12.06 10.60
C PHE A 287 5.23 -12.30 9.36
N LEU A 288 6.43 -12.83 9.54
CA LEU A 288 7.41 -12.96 8.45
C LEU A 288 7.92 -14.40 8.35
N PRO A 289 8.25 -14.83 7.10
CA PRO A 289 8.93 -16.09 6.86
C PRO A 289 10.38 -16.03 7.32
N VAL A 290 10.92 -17.17 7.72
CA VAL A 290 12.32 -17.33 8.11
C VAL A 290 13.16 -17.74 6.91
N ALA A 291 14.37 -17.23 6.81
CA ALA A 291 15.35 -17.70 5.82
C ALA A 291 15.73 -19.17 6.10
N PRO A 292 15.85 -20.01 5.06
CA PRO A 292 16.34 -21.36 5.23
C PRO A 292 17.72 -21.34 5.89
N LYS A 293 17.97 -22.25 6.83
CA LYS A 293 19.33 -22.43 7.38
C LYS A 293 20.21 -23.00 6.28
N ASN A 294 21.25 -22.28 5.93
CA ASN A 294 22.33 -22.82 5.11
C ASN A 294 23.05 -23.94 5.83
#